data_d9cd56debde332f42a4a01a64bdfceda
#
_entry.id   d9cd56debde332f42a4a01a64bdfceda
#
_cell.length_a   1.000
_cell.length_b   1.000
_cell.length_c   1.000
_cell.angle_alpha   90.00
_cell.angle_beta   90.00
_cell.angle_gamma   90.00
#
_symmetry.space_group_name_H-M   'P 1'
#
loop_
_entity.id
_entity.type
_entity.pdbx_description
1 polymer ?
#
loop_
_entity_poly.entity_id
_entity_poly.type
_entity_poly.pdbx_seq_one_letter_code
_entity_poly.pdbx_strand_id
1 'polypeptide(L)'
;MQERTRQLADTNRALEEANRRLSLLSLEDPLTGIANRRQWDITMEREWERARRHQGVLAVLMIDVDEFKSYNDHFGHGKGDQCLQRVAALLQETERRRTNLVARYGGEEFVILLCAPQPGEAERLAEQIHQGLEALQIPHPASRVAATLTVSIGFSYLVPSSDKEWQTLTEQADQALYHAKSQGRACTLAYR
;
A
#
# COMPACT_ATOMS: atom_id res chain seq x y z
N MET A 1 -36.39 -29.89 11.13
CA MET A 1 -35.14 -29.65 10.35
C MET A 1 -35.12 -28.30 9.69
N GLN A 2 -36.19 -27.85 9.01
CA GLN A 2 -36.26 -26.54 8.31
C GLN A 2 -36.08 -25.30 9.22
N GLU A 3 -36.62 -25.33 10.43
CA GLU A 3 -36.55 -24.20 11.39
C GLU A 3 -35.10 -23.93 11.90
N ARG A 4 -34.35 -25.01 12.18
CA ARG A 4 -32.91 -24.89 12.53
C ARG A 4 -32.04 -24.32 11.39
N THR A 5 -32.33 -24.71 10.15
CA THR A 5 -31.61 -24.21 8.96
C THR A 5 -31.90 -22.72 8.74
N ARG A 6 -33.15 -22.29 8.97
CA ARG A 6 -33.54 -20.88 8.87
C ARG A 6 -32.89 -20.04 9.97
N GLN A 7 -32.90 -20.52 11.20
CA GLN A 7 -32.25 -19.83 12.34
C GLN A 7 -30.73 -19.71 12.15
N LEU A 8 -30.09 -20.74 11.59
CA LEU A 8 -28.65 -20.71 11.27
C LEU A 8 -28.35 -19.68 10.18
N ALA A 9 -29.18 -19.60 9.13
CA ALA A 9 -29.03 -18.62 8.05
C ALA A 9 -29.22 -17.18 8.56
N ASP A 10 -30.19 -16.94 9.43
CA ASP A 10 -30.44 -15.62 10.01
C ASP A 10 -29.31 -15.20 10.97
N THR A 11 -28.77 -16.14 11.76
CA THR A 11 -27.62 -15.90 12.64
C THR A 11 -26.36 -15.61 11.83
N ASN A 12 -26.10 -16.33 10.74
CA ASN A 12 -24.97 -16.08 9.85
C ASN A 12 -25.06 -14.70 9.20
N ARG A 13 -26.24 -14.29 8.71
CA ARG A 13 -26.42 -12.94 8.17
C ARG A 13 -26.15 -11.85 9.20
N ALA A 14 -26.67 -12.00 10.42
CA ALA A 14 -26.44 -11.06 11.51
C ALA A 14 -24.94 -10.98 11.87
N LEU A 15 -24.23 -12.11 11.88
CA LEU A 15 -22.81 -12.18 12.14
C LEU A 15 -21.99 -11.52 11.00
N GLU A 16 -22.35 -11.78 9.75
CA GLU A 16 -21.72 -11.15 8.58
C GLU A 16 -21.90 -9.64 8.61
N GLU A 17 -23.10 -9.16 8.95
CA GLU A 17 -23.38 -7.73 9.07
C GLU A 17 -22.63 -7.09 10.24
N ALA A 18 -22.56 -7.74 11.40
CA ALA A 18 -21.77 -7.29 12.54
C ALA A 18 -20.27 -7.24 12.21
N ASN A 19 -19.73 -8.28 11.57
CA ASN A 19 -18.35 -8.32 11.10
C ASN A 19 -18.06 -7.23 10.08
N ARG A 20 -18.98 -6.97 9.15
CA ARG A 20 -18.87 -5.88 8.18
C ARG A 20 -18.84 -4.51 8.87
N ARG A 21 -19.68 -4.29 9.88
CA ARG A 21 -19.68 -3.05 10.67
C ARG A 21 -18.37 -2.89 11.46
N LEU A 22 -17.87 -3.95 12.07
CA LEU A 22 -16.57 -3.93 12.76
C LEU A 22 -15.42 -3.64 11.79
N SER A 23 -15.41 -4.25 10.60
CA SER A 23 -14.43 -3.98 9.56
C SER A 23 -14.47 -2.53 9.05
N LEU A 24 -15.67 -1.92 8.99
CA LEU A 24 -15.82 -0.50 8.66
C LEU A 24 -15.26 0.44 9.76
N LEU A 25 -15.13 -0.04 11.00
CA LEU A 25 -14.51 0.71 12.11
C LEU A 25 -13.01 0.42 12.24
N SER A 26 -12.54 -0.69 11.67
CA SER A 26 -11.11 -1.05 11.68
C SER A 26 -10.30 -0.03 10.88
N LEU A 27 -9.12 0.27 11.38
CA LEU A 27 -8.10 1.09 10.72
C LEU A 27 -6.99 0.22 10.10
N GLU A 28 -7.08 -1.09 10.26
CA GLU A 28 -6.15 -2.08 9.71
C GLU A 28 -6.78 -2.84 8.55
N ASP A 29 -5.95 -3.24 7.59
CA ASP A 29 -6.31 -4.14 6.51
C ASP A 29 -6.37 -5.59 7.06
N PRO A 30 -7.50 -6.29 6.94
CA PRO A 30 -7.68 -7.60 7.57
C PRO A 30 -6.80 -8.71 6.98
N LEU A 31 -6.28 -8.54 5.76
CA LEU A 31 -5.40 -9.52 5.14
C LEU A 31 -3.96 -9.34 5.59
N THR A 32 -3.48 -8.11 5.60
CA THR A 32 -2.05 -7.80 5.76
C THR A 32 -1.69 -7.31 7.16
N GLY A 33 -2.67 -6.87 7.97
CA GLY A 33 -2.47 -6.34 9.31
C GLY A 33 -1.84 -4.95 9.37
N ILE A 34 -1.48 -4.35 8.23
CA ILE A 34 -1.03 -2.95 8.17
C ILE A 34 -2.21 -2.00 8.10
N ALA A 35 -1.97 -0.69 8.16
CA ALA A 35 -3.01 0.31 8.01
C ALA A 35 -3.79 0.10 6.69
N ASN A 36 -5.10 0.34 6.73
CA ASN A 36 -5.93 0.35 5.54
C ASN A 36 -6.03 1.77 4.94
N ARG A 37 -6.73 1.91 3.80
CA ARG A 37 -6.95 3.19 3.13
C ARG A 37 -7.59 4.24 4.04
N ARG A 38 -8.51 3.84 4.91
CA ARG A 38 -9.16 4.76 5.84
C ARG A 38 -8.16 5.36 6.84
N GLN A 39 -7.28 4.52 7.40
CA GLN A 39 -6.20 5.00 8.28
C GLN A 39 -5.24 5.92 7.53
N TRP A 40 -4.95 5.60 6.25
CA TRP A 40 -4.19 6.45 5.37
C TRP A 40 -4.81 7.84 5.26
N ASP A 41 -6.09 7.95 4.87
CA ASP A 41 -6.78 9.22 4.65
C ASP A 41 -6.76 10.09 5.93
N ILE A 42 -7.10 9.49 7.08
CA ILE A 42 -7.07 10.17 8.40
C ILE A 42 -5.66 10.66 8.74
N THR A 43 -4.64 9.84 8.49
CA THR A 43 -3.25 10.19 8.84
C THR A 43 -2.72 11.27 7.91
N MET A 44 -3.00 11.17 6.60
CA MET A 44 -2.62 12.17 5.61
C MET A 44 -3.19 13.55 5.94
N GLU A 45 -4.48 13.65 6.24
CA GLU A 45 -5.11 14.92 6.62
C GLU A 45 -4.43 15.54 7.86
N ARG A 46 -4.19 14.74 8.88
CA ARG A 46 -3.53 15.18 10.11
C ARG A 46 -2.09 15.65 9.87
N GLU A 47 -1.28 14.85 9.17
CA GLU A 47 0.13 15.16 8.95
C GLU A 47 0.30 16.29 7.92
N TRP A 48 -0.61 16.42 6.96
CA TRP A 48 -0.67 17.55 6.04
C TRP A 48 -0.82 18.88 6.81
N GLU A 49 -1.82 18.97 7.69
CA GLU A 49 -2.05 20.15 8.52
C GLU A 49 -0.88 20.44 9.47
N ARG A 50 -0.26 19.39 10.01
CA ARG A 50 0.93 19.50 10.84
C ARG A 50 2.11 20.06 10.05
N ALA A 51 2.41 19.48 8.89
CA ALA A 51 3.51 19.89 8.03
C ALA A 51 3.29 21.31 7.48
N ARG A 52 2.05 21.67 7.12
CA ARG A 52 1.68 23.01 6.69
C ARG A 52 2.03 24.07 7.75
N ARG A 53 1.69 23.82 9.01
CA ARG A 53 1.98 24.76 10.11
C ARG A 53 3.47 24.94 10.38
N HIS A 54 4.26 23.91 10.15
CA HIS A 54 5.70 23.91 10.44
C HIS A 54 6.56 24.08 9.19
N GLN A 55 5.96 24.32 8.02
CA GLN A 55 6.63 24.36 6.71
C GLN A 55 7.50 23.12 6.46
N GLY A 56 7.03 21.97 6.96
CA GLY A 56 7.72 20.69 6.83
C GLY A 56 7.45 20.03 5.49
N VAL A 57 8.37 19.16 5.05
CA VAL A 57 8.22 18.34 3.85
C VAL A 57 7.45 17.07 4.20
N LEU A 58 6.57 16.63 3.32
CA LEU A 58 6.02 15.28 3.29
C LEU A 58 6.47 14.58 2.01
N ALA A 59 6.62 13.27 2.07
CA ALA A 59 6.78 12.46 0.87
C ALA A 59 5.79 11.29 0.88
N VAL A 60 5.33 10.91 -0.31
CA VAL A 60 4.47 9.73 -0.53
C VAL A 60 5.13 8.84 -1.56
N LEU A 61 5.18 7.54 -1.26
CA LEU A 61 5.55 6.48 -2.19
C LEU A 61 4.29 5.66 -2.48
N MET A 62 3.88 5.58 -3.75
CA MET A 62 2.86 4.64 -4.23
C MET A 62 3.58 3.42 -4.81
N ILE A 63 3.15 2.24 -4.40
CA ILE A 63 3.80 0.95 -4.70
C ILE A 63 2.75 0.00 -5.23
N ASP A 64 3.05 -0.69 -6.31
CA ASP A 64 2.15 -1.68 -6.91
C ASP A 64 2.94 -2.95 -7.25
N VAL A 65 2.35 -4.09 -6.93
CA VAL A 65 2.95 -5.41 -7.22
C VAL A 65 2.79 -5.73 -8.70
N ASP A 66 3.91 -5.83 -9.40
CA ASP A 66 3.93 -6.04 -10.84
C ASP A 66 3.32 -7.38 -11.26
N GLU A 67 2.48 -7.34 -12.29
CA GLU A 67 1.83 -8.52 -12.90
C GLU A 67 1.06 -9.39 -11.86
N PHE A 68 0.53 -8.79 -10.78
CA PHE A 68 -0.11 -9.53 -9.69
C PHE A 68 -1.33 -10.35 -10.14
N LYS A 69 -2.06 -9.87 -11.15
CA LYS A 69 -3.13 -10.64 -11.77
C LYS A 69 -2.60 -11.96 -12.36
N SER A 70 -1.49 -11.92 -13.11
CA SER A 70 -0.86 -13.10 -13.67
C SER A 70 -0.34 -14.05 -12.59
N TYR A 71 0.09 -13.51 -11.44
CA TYR A 71 0.46 -14.30 -10.27
C TYR A 71 -0.76 -15.08 -9.73
N ASN A 72 -1.89 -14.39 -9.53
CA ASN A 72 -3.13 -15.02 -9.07
C ASN A 72 -3.67 -16.06 -10.05
N ASP A 73 -3.63 -15.74 -11.35
CA ASP A 73 -4.09 -16.66 -12.40
C ASP A 73 -3.23 -17.95 -12.43
N HIS A 74 -1.95 -17.88 -12.08
CA HIS A 74 -1.03 -19.02 -12.04
C HIS A 74 -1.10 -19.81 -10.73
N PHE A 75 -1.10 -19.14 -9.58
CA PHE A 75 -0.98 -19.79 -8.26
C PHE A 75 -2.28 -19.86 -7.47
N GLY A 76 -3.33 -19.16 -7.90
CA GLY A 76 -4.61 -19.01 -7.19
C GLY A 76 -4.57 -17.89 -6.13
N HIS A 77 -5.76 -17.39 -5.77
CA HIS A 77 -5.91 -16.26 -4.84
C HIS A 77 -5.30 -16.50 -3.46
N GLY A 78 -5.37 -17.73 -2.93
CA GLY A 78 -4.78 -18.03 -1.62
C GLY A 78 -3.26 -17.86 -1.56
N LYS A 79 -2.55 -18.11 -2.67
CA LYS A 79 -1.12 -17.81 -2.79
C LYS A 79 -0.88 -16.32 -3.02
N GLY A 80 -1.76 -15.63 -3.75
CA GLY A 80 -1.75 -14.18 -3.87
C GLY A 80 -1.89 -13.49 -2.53
N ASP A 81 -2.80 -13.93 -1.68
CA ASP A 81 -2.97 -13.40 -0.33
C ASP A 81 -1.69 -13.56 0.52
N GLN A 82 -1.08 -14.74 0.50
CA GLN A 82 0.22 -14.97 1.17
C GLN A 82 1.34 -14.08 0.61
N CYS A 83 1.32 -13.83 -0.70
CA CYS A 83 2.26 -12.93 -1.36
C CYS A 83 2.10 -11.50 -0.82
N LEU A 84 0.87 -10.96 -0.80
CA LEU A 84 0.59 -9.61 -0.28
C LEU A 84 0.95 -9.48 1.21
N GLN A 85 0.72 -10.51 2.02
CA GLN A 85 1.16 -10.53 3.43
C GLN A 85 2.69 -10.42 3.56
N ARG A 86 3.45 -11.11 2.71
CA ARG A 86 4.92 -11.04 2.71
C ARG A 86 5.42 -9.66 2.25
N VAL A 87 4.80 -9.08 1.24
CA VAL A 87 5.11 -7.72 0.79
C VAL A 87 4.83 -6.71 1.90
N ALA A 88 3.65 -6.78 2.55
CA ALA A 88 3.30 -5.89 3.65
C ALA A 88 4.29 -5.99 4.82
N ALA A 89 4.68 -7.20 5.21
CA ALA A 89 5.68 -7.43 6.26
C ALA A 89 7.03 -6.80 5.90
N LEU A 90 7.49 -6.98 4.65
CA LEU A 90 8.71 -6.34 4.15
C LEU A 90 8.64 -4.81 4.24
N LEU A 91 7.53 -4.20 3.81
CA LEU A 91 7.36 -2.75 3.85
C LEU A 91 7.39 -2.22 5.28
N GLN A 92 6.75 -2.90 6.24
CA GLN A 92 6.80 -2.56 7.66
C GLN A 92 8.19 -2.72 8.27
N GLU A 93 8.94 -3.75 7.86
CA GLU A 93 10.31 -3.96 8.34
C GLU A 93 11.28 -2.94 7.79
N THR A 94 11.07 -2.49 6.56
CA THR A 94 11.91 -1.49 5.89
C THR A 94 11.64 -0.10 6.43
N GLU A 95 10.37 0.25 6.68
CA GLU A 95 9.98 1.53 7.26
C GLU A 95 9.59 1.38 8.74
N ARG A 96 10.50 1.74 9.65
CA ARG A 96 10.34 1.55 11.11
C ARG A 96 10.06 2.84 11.89
N ARG A 97 10.02 4.00 11.23
CA ARG A 97 9.76 5.25 11.95
C ARG A 97 8.30 5.35 12.40
N ARG A 98 8.08 5.59 13.69
CA ARG A 98 6.74 5.75 14.27
C ARG A 98 5.93 6.93 13.71
N THR A 99 6.60 7.91 13.11
CA THR A 99 5.96 9.09 12.49
C THR A 99 5.50 8.82 11.07
N ASN A 100 6.00 7.77 10.45
CA ASN A 100 5.68 7.36 9.09
C ASN A 100 4.53 6.33 9.10
N LEU A 101 3.90 6.13 7.96
CA LEU A 101 2.79 5.18 7.84
C LEU A 101 2.99 4.30 6.62
N VAL A 102 2.83 3.00 6.81
CA VAL A 102 2.70 2.01 5.74
C VAL A 102 1.26 1.53 5.71
N ALA A 103 0.61 1.63 4.55
CA ALA A 103 -0.77 1.23 4.39
C ALA A 103 -1.00 0.43 3.10
N ARG A 104 -2.01 -0.44 3.12
CA ARG A 104 -2.55 -1.04 1.90
C ARG A 104 -3.62 -0.12 1.34
N TYR A 105 -3.34 0.41 0.14
CA TYR A 105 -4.22 1.41 -0.49
C TYR A 105 -5.43 0.76 -1.17
N GLY A 106 -5.25 -0.45 -1.73
CA GLY A 106 -6.31 -1.29 -2.30
C GLY A 106 -5.72 -2.39 -3.19
N GLY A 107 -6.37 -3.54 -3.28
CA GLY A 107 -5.90 -4.63 -4.13
C GLY A 107 -4.44 -5.03 -3.85
N GLU A 108 -3.58 -4.85 -4.84
CA GLU A 108 -2.13 -5.06 -4.80
C GLU A 108 -1.32 -3.77 -4.57
N GLU A 109 -1.99 -2.66 -4.26
CA GLU A 109 -1.38 -1.35 -4.07
C GLU A 109 -1.09 -1.06 -2.60
N PHE A 110 0.11 -0.57 -2.35
CA PHE A 110 0.57 -0.11 -1.04
C PHE A 110 1.01 1.35 -1.12
N VAL A 111 1.03 2.01 0.02
CA VAL A 111 1.43 3.41 0.11
C VAL A 111 2.23 3.65 1.38
N ILE A 112 3.25 4.50 1.29
CA ILE A 112 4.06 4.92 2.44
C ILE A 112 4.06 6.44 2.54
N LEU A 113 3.76 6.95 3.72
CA LEU A 113 3.91 8.36 4.09
C LEU A 113 5.22 8.53 4.87
N LEU A 114 6.05 9.46 4.43
CA LEU A 114 7.23 9.92 5.16
C LEU A 114 6.98 11.33 5.70
N CYS A 115 7.08 11.48 7.01
CA CYS A 115 6.94 12.76 7.70
C CYS A 115 8.32 13.38 7.96
N ALA A 116 8.52 14.61 7.48
CA ALA A 116 9.79 15.32 7.54
C ALA A 116 10.99 14.46 7.06
N PRO A 117 10.92 13.90 5.83
CA PRO A 117 11.98 13.07 5.29
C PRO A 117 13.27 13.85 5.10
N GLN A 118 14.41 13.18 5.26
CA GLN A 118 15.69 13.70 4.85
C GLN A 118 15.81 13.70 3.32
N PRO A 119 16.63 14.58 2.73
CA PRO A 119 16.89 14.56 1.28
C PRO A 119 17.30 13.17 0.80
N GLY A 120 16.62 12.67 -0.25
CA GLY A 120 16.89 11.35 -0.82
C GLY A 120 16.38 10.16 0.03
N GLU A 121 15.52 10.40 1.02
CA GLU A 121 15.02 9.33 1.89
C GLU A 121 14.03 8.42 1.16
N ALA A 122 13.12 8.97 0.33
CA ALA A 122 12.19 8.16 -0.44
C ALA A 122 12.91 7.29 -1.47
N GLU A 123 13.95 7.82 -2.12
CA GLU A 123 14.79 7.07 -3.07
C GLU A 123 15.51 5.90 -2.38
N ARG A 124 16.11 6.16 -1.21
CA ARG A 124 16.79 5.10 -0.44
C ARG A 124 15.81 4.04 0.06
N LEU A 125 14.64 4.46 0.52
CA LEU A 125 13.59 3.53 0.97
C LEU A 125 13.11 2.66 -0.20
N ALA A 126 12.86 3.24 -1.36
CA ALA A 126 12.46 2.51 -2.55
C ALA A 126 13.52 1.47 -2.97
N GLU A 127 14.81 1.85 -2.94
CA GLU A 127 15.90 0.91 -3.22
C GLU A 127 15.95 -0.24 -2.20
N GLN A 128 15.77 0.05 -0.91
CA GLN A 128 15.71 -0.98 0.13
C GLN A 128 14.51 -1.93 -0.06
N ILE A 129 13.37 -1.42 -0.53
CA ILE A 129 12.19 -2.23 -0.84
C ILE A 129 12.50 -3.18 -2.00
N HIS A 130 13.11 -2.69 -3.09
CA HIS A 130 13.50 -3.55 -4.21
C HIS A 130 14.47 -4.65 -3.79
N GLN A 131 15.52 -4.31 -3.05
CA GLN A 131 16.52 -5.26 -2.54
C GLN A 131 15.89 -6.28 -1.58
N GLY A 132 15.02 -5.82 -0.67
CA GLY A 132 14.29 -6.68 0.25
C GLY A 132 13.37 -7.66 -0.48
N LEU A 133 12.67 -7.19 -1.51
CA LEU A 133 11.78 -8.04 -2.30
C LEU A 133 12.57 -9.07 -3.12
N GLU A 134 13.70 -8.67 -3.70
CA GLU A 134 14.62 -9.59 -4.38
C GLU A 134 15.13 -10.68 -3.42
N ALA A 135 15.50 -10.30 -2.19
CA ALA A 135 15.97 -11.24 -1.17
C ALA A 135 14.88 -12.25 -0.74
N LEU A 136 13.60 -11.91 -0.84
CA LEU A 136 12.49 -12.83 -0.56
C LEU A 136 12.38 -13.97 -1.58
N GLN A 137 12.95 -13.83 -2.78
CA GLN A 137 12.95 -14.85 -3.85
C GLN A 137 11.55 -15.47 -4.08
N ILE A 138 10.49 -14.64 -4.12
CA ILE A 138 9.13 -15.11 -4.41
C ILE A 138 9.04 -15.43 -5.90
N PRO A 139 8.85 -16.72 -6.31
CA PRO A 139 8.82 -17.08 -7.71
C PRO A 139 7.60 -16.46 -8.41
N HIS A 140 7.79 -15.94 -9.63
CA HIS A 140 6.70 -15.43 -10.48
C HIS A 140 6.89 -15.89 -11.94
N PRO A 141 6.74 -17.20 -12.24
CA PRO A 141 7.02 -17.74 -13.58
C PRO A 141 6.09 -17.23 -14.67
N ALA A 142 4.92 -16.67 -14.32
CA ALA A 142 3.98 -16.08 -15.26
C ALA A 142 4.22 -14.58 -15.53
N SER A 143 5.19 -13.96 -14.86
CA SER A 143 5.55 -12.57 -15.07
C SER A 143 6.35 -12.39 -16.37
N ARG A 144 6.07 -11.28 -17.05
CA ARG A 144 6.85 -10.80 -18.21
C ARG A 144 7.97 -9.83 -17.81
N VAL A 145 8.05 -9.51 -16.51
CA VAL A 145 9.01 -8.53 -15.97
C VAL A 145 10.26 -9.22 -15.46
N ALA A 146 10.09 -10.21 -14.56
CA ALA A 146 11.19 -10.96 -13.96
C ALA A 146 10.72 -12.35 -13.52
N ALA A 147 11.65 -13.27 -13.25
CA ALA A 147 11.35 -14.61 -12.75
C ALA A 147 10.86 -14.62 -11.29
N THR A 148 11.08 -13.53 -10.56
CA THR A 148 10.62 -13.32 -9.20
C THR A 148 9.67 -12.12 -9.15
N LEU A 149 8.91 -12.01 -8.06
CA LEU A 149 8.00 -10.90 -7.81
C LEU A 149 8.76 -9.57 -7.75
N THR A 150 8.23 -8.57 -8.45
CA THR A 150 8.73 -7.20 -8.45
C THR A 150 7.63 -6.21 -8.10
N VAL A 151 8.01 -4.99 -7.80
CA VAL A 151 7.11 -3.86 -7.60
C VAL A 151 7.54 -2.70 -8.49
N SER A 152 6.58 -1.87 -8.87
CA SER A 152 6.83 -0.53 -9.40
C SER A 152 6.54 0.50 -8.32
N ILE A 153 7.35 1.55 -8.24
CA ILE A 153 7.23 2.59 -7.21
C ILE A 153 7.23 3.97 -7.87
N GLY A 154 6.25 4.79 -7.52
CA GLY A 154 6.23 6.21 -7.81
C GLY A 154 6.28 7.02 -6.54
N PHE A 155 7.04 8.11 -6.50
CA PHE A 155 7.09 8.96 -5.31
C PHE A 155 7.09 10.44 -5.65
N SER A 156 6.64 11.24 -4.67
CA SER A 156 6.69 12.70 -4.72
C SER A 156 7.02 13.28 -3.35
N TYR A 157 7.65 14.45 -3.37
CA TYR A 157 7.87 15.31 -2.20
C TYR A 157 7.07 16.59 -2.34
N LEU A 158 6.50 17.09 -1.24
CA LEU A 158 5.80 18.35 -1.25
C LEU A 158 5.87 19.03 0.12
N VAL A 159 6.03 20.36 0.10
CA VAL A 159 5.77 21.22 1.26
C VAL A 159 4.30 21.65 1.18
N PRO A 160 3.44 21.25 2.13
CA PRO A 160 2.04 21.64 2.13
C PRO A 160 1.83 23.16 2.17
N SER A 161 0.93 23.67 1.33
CA SER A 161 0.55 25.07 1.25
C SER A 161 -0.97 25.23 1.37
N SER A 162 -1.46 26.45 1.56
CA SER A 162 -2.88 26.72 1.74
C SER A 162 -3.71 26.61 0.46
N ASP A 163 -3.08 26.60 -0.69
CA ASP A 163 -3.68 26.49 -2.03
C ASP A 163 -3.70 25.05 -2.58
N LYS A 164 -3.18 24.07 -1.80
CA LYS A 164 -3.14 22.66 -2.19
C LYS A 164 -3.80 21.78 -1.14
N GLU A 165 -4.40 20.70 -1.62
CA GLU A 165 -4.95 19.64 -0.80
C GLU A 165 -3.97 18.48 -0.70
N TRP A 166 -4.08 17.67 0.35
CA TRP A 166 -3.18 16.52 0.55
C TRP A 166 -3.26 15.47 -0.57
N GLN A 167 -4.41 15.39 -1.25
CA GLN A 167 -4.62 14.51 -2.40
C GLN A 167 -3.62 14.79 -3.52
N THR A 168 -3.21 16.04 -3.70
CA THR A 168 -2.22 16.44 -4.71
C THR A 168 -0.92 15.64 -4.59
N LEU A 169 -0.43 15.41 -3.34
CA LEU A 169 0.81 14.66 -3.13
C LEU A 169 0.65 13.18 -3.51
N THR A 170 -0.51 12.59 -3.18
CA THR A 170 -0.83 11.20 -3.54
C THR A 170 -0.99 11.05 -5.06
N GLU A 171 -1.68 11.99 -5.73
CA GLU A 171 -1.85 12.00 -7.19
C GLU A 171 -0.52 12.13 -7.93
N GLN A 172 0.39 12.95 -7.43
CA GLN A 172 1.74 13.08 -7.99
C GLN A 172 2.53 11.78 -7.90
N ALA A 173 2.47 11.09 -6.75
CA ALA A 173 3.11 9.80 -6.56
C ALA A 173 2.49 8.72 -7.48
N ASP A 174 1.15 8.74 -7.65
CA ASP A 174 0.44 7.83 -8.55
C ASP A 174 0.82 8.05 -10.01
N GLN A 175 0.91 9.31 -10.47
CA GLN A 175 1.41 9.63 -11.81
C GLN A 175 2.83 9.12 -12.04
N ALA A 176 3.71 9.25 -11.06
CA ALA A 176 5.06 8.70 -11.13
C ALA A 176 5.04 7.17 -11.21
N LEU A 177 4.16 6.50 -10.44
CA LEU A 177 3.96 5.05 -10.51
C LEU A 177 3.46 4.61 -11.88
N TYR A 178 2.49 5.33 -12.46
CA TYR A 178 2.02 5.06 -13.81
C TYR A 178 3.16 5.12 -14.83
N HIS A 179 4.03 6.12 -14.73
CA HIS A 179 5.22 6.20 -15.58
C HIS A 179 6.21 5.06 -15.35
N ALA A 180 6.44 4.64 -14.10
CA ALA A 180 7.27 3.48 -13.79
C ALA A 180 6.73 2.21 -14.45
N LYS A 181 5.42 1.96 -14.34
CA LYS A 181 4.75 0.83 -15.01
C LYS A 181 4.90 0.90 -16.55
N SER A 182 4.82 2.10 -17.16
CA SER A 182 4.93 2.29 -18.59
C SER A 182 6.36 2.13 -19.11
N GLN A 183 7.38 2.35 -18.28
CA GLN A 183 8.80 2.19 -18.62
C GLN A 183 9.32 0.75 -18.47
N GLY A 184 8.45 -0.21 -18.22
CA GLY A 184 8.83 -1.63 -18.16
C GLY A 184 8.69 -2.25 -16.77
N ARG A 185 8.16 -1.51 -15.79
CA ARG A 185 7.98 -1.97 -14.40
C ARG A 185 9.30 -2.20 -13.65
N ALA A 186 9.22 -2.82 -12.46
CA ALA A 186 10.39 -3.14 -11.62
C ALA A 186 11.35 -1.96 -11.42
N CYS A 187 10.82 -0.76 -11.28
CA CYS A 187 11.61 0.46 -11.15
C CYS A 187 10.92 1.51 -10.27
N THR A 188 11.68 2.53 -9.90
CA THR A 188 11.21 3.66 -9.10
C THR A 188 11.36 4.95 -9.89
N LEU A 189 10.31 5.77 -9.93
CA LEU A 189 10.33 7.10 -10.53
C LEU A 189 9.85 8.17 -9.55
N ALA A 190 10.50 9.33 -9.62
CA ALA A 190 10.04 10.55 -8.96
C ALA A 190 9.02 11.28 -9.83
N TYR A 191 8.02 11.89 -9.23
CA TYR A 191 7.21 12.91 -9.90
C TYR A 191 8.08 14.12 -10.27
N ARG A 192 7.91 14.61 -11.50
CA ARG A 192 8.67 15.75 -12.04
C ARG A 192 7.75 16.90 -12.42
#